data_784c84d940090a208017c3229a4e8dd8
#
_entry.id   784c84d940090a208017c3229a4e8dd8
#
_cell.length_a   1.000
_cell.length_b   1.000
_cell.length_c   1.000
_cell.angle_alpha   90.00
_cell.angle_beta   90.00
_cell.angle_gamma   90.00
#
_symmetry.space_group_name_H-M   'P 1'
#
loop_
_entity.id
_entity.type
_entity.pdbx_description
1 polymer ?
#
loop_
_entity_poly.entity_id
_entity_poly.type
_entity_poly.pdbx_seq_one_letter_code
_entity_poly.pdbx_strand_id
1 'polypeptide(L)'
;MPAIRPFRALRFVPEAVGDLATVVAPPYDVLSADDRARLRASNPANVVRLDAPTEEPGDADDDRYRRAARTLAAWRSDGTLHKDPRNSIYVHEQTYRVPGTDVERTQRGFFGRLRLEPLERGSGVLPHERTLAAPKEDRYRLLRATGVNTSPVIGLYDDPSGRAGTIL
;
A
#
# COMPACT_ATOMS: atom_id res chain seq x y z
N MET A 1 17.85 -17.73 -0.71
CA MET A 1 16.51 -17.38 -0.19
C MET A 1 16.42 -15.87 -0.09
N PRO A 2 15.30 -15.25 -0.51
CA PRO A 2 15.12 -13.81 -0.37
C PRO A 2 15.19 -13.39 1.10
N ALA A 3 15.87 -12.27 1.37
CA ALA A 3 16.01 -11.76 2.72
C ALA A 3 14.87 -10.81 3.05
N ILE A 4 14.06 -11.16 4.04
CA ILE A 4 12.97 -10.34 4.57
C ILE A 4 13.40 -9.72 5.88
N ARG A 5 13.10 -8.44 6.08
CA ARG A 5 13.45 -7.70 7.30
C ARG A 5 12.24 -6.94 7.84
N PRO A 6 12.14 -6.76 9.15
CA PRO A 6 11.14 -5.90 9.74
C PRO A 6 11.37 -4.43 9.40
N PHE A 7 10.34 -3.61 9.54
CA PHE A 7 10.39 -2.17 9.30
C PHE A 7 9.45 -1.42 10.24
N ARG A 8 9.53 -0.09 10.21
CA ARG A 8 8.64 0.79 10.95
C ARG A 8 7.60 1.35 10.00
N ALA A 9 6.34 0.90 10.12
CA ALA A 9 5.24 1.39 9.30
C ALA A 9 4.80 2.80 9.73
N LEU A 10 4.19 3.54 8.79
CA LEU A 10 3.32 4.66 9.09
C LEU A 10 1.89 4.11 9.19
N ARG A 11 1.21 4.36 10.29
CA ARG A 11 -0.16 3.90 10.52
C ARG A 11 -1.06 5.07 10.90
N PHE A 12 -2.31 5.00 10.49
CA PHE A 12 -3.33 5.91 10.98
C PHE A 12 -3.52 5.76 12.49
N VAL A 13 -3.75 6.87 13.14
CA VAL A 13 -4.08 6.95 14.56
C VAL A 13 -5.61 6.97 14.69
N PRO A 14 -6.24 5.90 15.22
CA PRO A 14 -7.71 5.81 15.27
C PRO A 14 -8.38 7.01 15.93
N GLU A 15 -7.77 7.54 16.99
CA GLU A 15 -8.28 8.70 17.73
C GLU A 15 -8.29 9.99 16.89
N ALA A 16 -7.40 10.08 15.89
CA ALA A 16 -7.31 11.23 14.98
C ALA A 16 -8.23 11.12 13.77
N VAL A 17 -8.50 9.90 13.30
CA VAL A 17 -9.24 9.68 12.03
C VAL A 17 -10.64 9.11 12.21
N GLY A 18 -10.97 8.61 13.39
CA GLY A 18 -12.23 7.92 13.70
C GLY A 18 -12.23 6.49 13.14
N ASP A 19 -13.27 6.15 12.39
CA ASP A 19 -13.41 4.81 11.80
C ASP A 19 -12.36 4.57 10.71
N LEU A 20 -11.47 3.61 10.96
CA LEU A 20 -10.41 3.21 10.04
C LEU A 20 -10.95 2.74 8.67
N ALA A 21 -12.18 2.23 8.60
CA ALA A 21 -12.79 1.84 7.32
C ALA A 21 -12.97 3.03 6.37
N THR A 22 -13.08 4.25 6.89
CA THR A 22 -13.27 5.46 6.08
C THR A 22 -11.98 6.03 5.51
N VAL A 23 -10.82 5.61 5.99
CA VAL A 23 -9.51 6.13 5.55
C VAL A 23 -8.79 5.19 4.57
N VAL A 24 -9.31 4.00 4.33
CA VAL A 24 -8.78 3.05 3.34
C VAL A 24 -9.38 3.27 1.97
N ALA A 25 -8.72 2.76 0.94
CA ALA A 25 -9.20 2.79 -0.44
C ALA A 25 -8.86 1.46 -1.13
N PRO A 26 -9.65 1.06 -2.14
CA PRO A 26 -9.24 -0.01 -3.06
C PRO A 26 -7.91 0.32 -3.78
N PRO A 27 -7.26 -0.64 -4.43
CA PRO A 27 -6.06 -0.41 -5.22
C PRO A 27 -6.26 0.74 -6.24
N TYR A 28 -5.23 1.56 -6.43
CA TYR A 28 -5.30 2.78 -7.23
C TYR A 28 -5.72 2.57 -8.69
N ASP A 29 -5.43 1.40 -9.24
CA ASP A 29 -5.66 1.02 -10.65
C ASP A 29 -7.09 0.55 -10.94
N VAL A 30 -7.88 0.26 -9.91
CA VAL A 30 -9.31 -0.09 -10.06
C VAL A 30 -10.24 1.09 -9.76
N LEU A 31 -9.71 2.25 -9.34
CA LEU A 31 -10.51 3.40 -8.97
C LEU A 31 -10.89 4.25 -10.18
N SER A 32 -12.19 4.42 -10.41
CA SER A 32 -12.72 5.44 -11.32
C SER A 32 -12.52 6.87 -10.78
N ALA A 33 -12.75 7.88 -11.61
CA ALA A 33 -12.72 9.26 -11.17
C ALA A 33 -13.78 9.55 -10.08
N ASP A 34 -14.98 9.00 -10.23
CA ASP A 34 -16.07 9.13 -9.26
C ASP A 34 -15.76 8.45 -7.93
N ASP A 35 -15.10 7.27 -7.97
CA ASP A 35 -14.66 6.59 -6.76
C ASP A 35 -13.64 7.43 -5.99
N ARG A 36 -12.67 8.01 -6.69
CA ARG A 36 -11.68 8.91 -6.08
C ARG A 36 -12.34 10.13 -5.45
N ALA A 37 -13.30 10.75 -6.14
CA ALA A 37 -14.03 11.90 -5.61
C ALA A 37 -14.84 11.53 -4.36
N ARG A 38 -15.58 10.42 -4.39
CA ARG A 38 -16.35 9.90 -3.25
C ARG A 38 -15.46 9.59 -2.06
N LEU A 39 -14.32 8.89 -2.26
CA LEU A 39 -13.37 8.56 -1.20
C LEU A 39 -12.72 9.81 -0.60
N ARG A 40 -12.38 10.81 -1.42
CA ARG A 40 -11.85 12.10 -0.94
C ARG A 40 -12.86 12.87 -0.10
N ALA A 41 -14.16 12.72 -0.40
CA ALA A 41 -15.24 13.38 0.33
C ALA A 41 -15.62 12.64 1.63
N SER A 42 -15.44 11.32 1.69
CA SER A 42 -15.84 10.50 2.84
C SER A 42 -15.02 10.79 4.09
N ASN A 43 -13.72 11.02 3.93
CA ASN A 43 -12.84 11.36 5.06
C ASN A 43 -11.65 12.21 4.55
N PRO A 44 -11.32 13.34 5.21
CA PRO A 44 -10.15 14.14 4.84
C PRO A 44 -8.82 13.38 4.97
N ALA A 45 -8.77 12.33 5.78
CA ALA A 45 -7.61 11.45 5.95
C ALA A 45 -7.66 10.20 5.05
N ASN A 46 -8.59 10.10 4.08
CA ASN A 46 -8.62 8.91 3.21
C ASN A 46 -7.33 8.81 2.38
N VAL A 47 -6.73 7.60 2.39
CA VAL A 47 -5.44 7.28 1.75
C VAL A 47 -5.43 7.52 0.23
N VAL A 48 -6.59 7.61 -0.42
CA VAL A 48 -6.72 7.96 -1.84
C VAL A 48 -6.00 9.27 -2.19
N ARG A 49 -5.86 10.20 -1.22
CA ARG A 49 -5.11 11.45 -1.39
C ARG A 49 -3.61 11.24 -1.56
N LEU A 50 -3.09 10.14 -1.06
CA LEU A 50 -1.69 9.73 -1.19
C LEU A 50 -1.51 8.74 -2.31
N ASP A 51 -2.31 7.68 -2.35
CA ASP A 51 -2.09 6.54 -3.24
C ASP A 51 -2.58 6.78 -4.68
N ALA A 52 -3.65 7.56 -4.84
CA ALA A 52 -4.22 7.92 -6.15
C ALA A 52 -4.42 9.45 -6.28
N PRO A 53 -3.32 10.25 -6.19
CA PRO A 53 -3.44 11.69 -6.29
C PRO A 53 -3.92 12.10 -7.68
N THR A 54 -4.90 13.00 -7.71
CA THR A 54 -5.52 13.51 -8.95
C THR A 54 -4.83 14.77 -9.44
N GLU A 55 -4.84 14.97 -10.74
CA GLU A 55 -4.50 16.25 -11.34
C GLU A 55 -5.59 17.29 -11.08
N GLU A 56 -5.20 18.55 -10.94
CA GLU A 56 -6.08 19.68 -10.75
C GLU A 56 -5.86 20.70 -11.90
N PRO A 57 -6.86 21.51 -12.25
CA PRO A 57 -6.69 22.51 -13.30
C PRO A 57 -5.49 23.43 -13.01
N GLY A 58 -4.60 23.56 -13.99
CA GLY A 58 -3.37 24.37 -13.87
C GLY A 58 -2.15 23.63 -13.28
N ASP A 59 -2.29 22.33 -12.93
CA ASP A 59 -1.13 21.55 -12.52
C ASP A 59 -0.07 21.46 -13.62
N ALA A 60 1.19 21.62 -13.24
CA ALA A 60 2.32 21.16 -14.01
C ALA A 60 2.60 19.68 -13.76
N ASP A 61 3.47 19.08 -14.58
CA ASP A 61 3.96 17.71 -14.36
C ASP A 61 4.41 17.54 -12.90
N ASP A 62 4.11 16.47 -12.26
CA ASP A 62 4.47 16.14 -10.88
C ASP A 62 3.71 16.92 -9.77
N ASP A 63 2.88 17.91 -10.05
CA ASP A 63 2.21 18.68 -8.99
C ASP A 63 1.28 17.80 -8.14
N ARG A 64 0.61 16.82 -8.74
CA ARG A 64 -0.18 15.83 -7.99
C ARG A 64 0.66 15.04 -6.98
N TYR A 65 1.89 14.66 -7.33
CA TYR A 65 2.79 13.93 -6.43
C TYR A 65 3.38 14.85 -5.34
N ARG A 66 3.68 16.09 -5.68
CA ARG A 66 4.08 17.11 -4.68
C ARG A 66 2.94 17.38 -3.68
N ARG A 67 1.70 17.37 -4.15
CA ARG A 67 0.50 17.51 -3.32
C ARG A 67 0.35 16.31 -2.37
N ALA A 68 0.53 15.08 -2.86
CA ALA A 68 0.58 13.90 -2.03
C ALA A 68 1.68 13.98 -0.95
N ALA A 69 2.87 14.43 -1.33
CA ALA A 69 3.98 14.61 -0.38
C ALA A 69 3.66 15.64 0.72
N ARG A 70 3.04 16.78 0.36
CA ARG A 70 2.58 17.77 1.34
C ARG A 70 1.50 17.20 2.27
N THR A 71 0.53 16.44 1.71
CA THR A 71 -0.50 15.77 2.51
C THR A 71 0.12 14.78 3.51
N LEU A 72 1.07 13.95 3.05
CA LEU A 72 1.79 13.03 3.93
C LEU A 72 2.55 13.77 5.05
N ALA A 73 3.21 14.86 4.72
CA ALA A 73 3.92 15.68 5.71
C ALA A 73 2.96 16.28 6.75
N ALA A 74 1.82 16.81 6.31
CA ALA A 74 0.77 17.33 7.18
C ALA A 74 0.25 16.25 8.13
N TRP A 75 -0.15 15.08 7.60
CA TRP A 75 -0.67 13.97 8.43
C TRP A 75 0.34 13.40 9.43
N ARG A 76 1.62 13.54 9.16
CA ARG A 76 2.67 13.20 10.14
C ARG A 76 2.88 14.29 11.20
N SER A 77 2.65 15.54 10.84
CA SER A 77 2.83 16.68 11.74
C SER A 77 1.65 16.85 12.69
N ASP A 78 0.43 16.59 12.23
CA ASP A 78 -0.80 16.76 13.02
C ASP A 78 -1.22 15.51 13.80
N GLY A 79 -0.46 14.41 13.68
CA GLY A 79 -0.73 13.16 14.38
C GLY A 79 -1.73 12.23 13.70
N THR A 80 -2.25 12.56 12.52
CA THR A 80 -3.10 11.67 11.70
C THR A 80 -2.38 10.35 11.39
N LEU A 81 -1.07 10.43 11.08
CA LEU A 81 -0.20 9.27 10.88
C LEU A 81 0.92 9.23 11.92
N HIS A 82 1.10 8.06 12.50
CA HIS A 82 2.19 7.77 13.42
C HIS A 82 3.18 6.76 12.83
N LYS A 83 4.48 7.01 13.02
CA LYS A 83 5.51 6.03 12.68
C LYS A 83 5.78 5.12 13.87
N ASP A 84 5.61 3.81 13.67
CA ASP A 84 5.82 2.85 14.74
C ASP A 84 7.21 2.98 15.38
N PRO A 85 7.32 2.84 16.71
CA PRO A 85 8.57 3.06 17.44
C PRO A 85 9.61 1.96 17.19
N ARG A 86 9.18 0.76 16.80
CA ARG A 86 10.04 -0.41 16.60
C ARG A 86 9.91 -0.98 15.20
N ASN A 87 10.97 -1.63 14.72
CA ASN A 87 10.90 -2.45 13.51
C ASN A 87 10.06 -3.70 13.81
N SER A 88 9.04 -3.93 12.99
CA SER A 88 8.09 -5.04 13.15
C SER A 88 7.82 -5.71 11.80
N ILE A 89 7.38 -6.93 11.83
CA ILE A 89 6.66 -7.61 10.76
C ILE A 89 5.18 -7.42 11.08
N TYR A 90 4.38 -7.06 10.08
CA TYR A 90 2.95 -6.80 10.27
C TYR A 90 2.15 -7.94 9.68
N VAL A 91 1.41 -8.63 10.52
CA VAL A 91 0.49 -9.68 10.08
C VAL A 91 -0.74 -9.03 9.46
N HIS A 92 -1.14 -9.55 8.32
CA HIS A 92 -2.34 -9.14 7.60
C HIS A 92 -3.26 -10.35 7.45
N GLU A 93 -4.49 -10.19 7.91
CA GLU A 93 -5.55 -11.16 7.71
C GLU A 93 -6.71 -10.46 6.98
N GLN A 94 -7.18 -11.08 5.93
CA GLN A 94 -8.31 -10.59 5.14
C GLN A 94 -9.31 -11.71 4.93
N THR A 95 -10.52 -11.50 5.40
CA THR A 95 -11.66 -12.37 5.13
C THR A 95 -12.51 -11.76 4.03
N TYR A 96 -12.83 -12.54 3.02
CA TYR A 96 -13.62 -12.11 1.87
C TYR A 96 -14.53 -13.22 1.36
N ARG A 97 -15.62 -12.83 0.72
CA ARG A 97 -16.50 -13.75 0.01
C ARG A 97 -15.98 -13.93 -1.42
N VAL A 98 -15.86 -15.18 -1.86
CA VAL A 98 -15.46 -15.49 -3.24
C VAL A 98 -16.54 -14.96 -4.20
N PRO A 99 -16.22 -14.10 -5.18
CA PRO A 99 -17.20 -13.54 -6.10
C PRO A 99 -18.05 -14.61 -6.79
N GLY A 100 -19.37 -14.39 -6.81
CA GLY A 100 -20.33 -15.32 -7.42
C GLY A 100 -20.65 -16.57 -6.60
N THR A 101 -20.18 -16.66 -5.34
CA THR A 101 -20.46 -17.78 -4.43
C THR A 101 -20.77 -17.30 -3.03
N ASP A 102 -21.30 -18.23 -2.17
CA ASP A 102 -21.44 -17.97 -0.74
C ASP A 102 -20.24 -18.44 0.10
N VAL A 103 -19.16 -18.80 -0.56
CA VAL A 103 -17.95 -19.30 0.10
C VAL A 103 -17.13 -18.13 0.65
N GLU A 104 -16.92 -18.14 1.96
CA GLU A 104 -16.00 -17.23 2.64
C GLU A 104 -14.59 -17.83 2.69
N ARG A 105 -13.58 -16.99 2.48
CA ARG A 105 -12.16 -17.36 2.55
C ARG A 105 -11.41 -16.35 3.39
N THR A 106 -10.45 -16.85 4.16
CA THR A 106 -9.51 -16.02 4.90
C THR A 106 -8.11 -16.21 4.32
N GLN A 107 -7.51 -15.10 3.94
CA GLN A 107 -6.12 -15.03 3.48
C GLN A 107 -5.28 -14.41 4.59
N ARG A 108 -4.16 -15.05 4.92
CA ARG A 108 -3.16 -14.52 5.84
C ARG A 108 -1.85 -14.24 5.12
N GLY A 109 -1.19 -13.20 5.55
CA GLY A 109 0.10 -12.82 5.04
C GLY A 109 0.82 -11.88 6.00
N PHE A 110 1.94 -11.35 5.57
CA PHE A 110 2.67 -10.38 6.37
C PHE A 110 3.34 -9.33 5.50
N PHE A 111 3.52 -8.14 6.05
CA PHE A 111 4.33 -7.09 5.44
C PHE A 111 5.75 -7.11 6.01
N GLY A 112 6.72 -7.05 5.12
CA GLY A 112 8.13 -6.97 5.46
C GLY A 112 8.90 -6.24 4.36
N ARG A 113 10.13 -5.83 4.64
CA ARG A 113 11.01 -5.31 3.61
C ARG A 113 11.74 -6.47 2.94
N LEU A 114 11.53 -6.62 1.65
CA LEU A 114 12.25 -7.58 0.83
C LEU A 114 13.53 -6.93 0.30
N ARG A 115 14.66 -7.63 0.40
CA ARG A 115 15.90 -7.20 -0.26
C ARG A 115 15.70 -7.21 -1.77
N LEU A 116 16.04 -6.10 -2.42
CA LEU A 116 16.01 -6.03 -3.88
C LEU A 116 17.19 -6.81 -4.45
N GLU A 117 16.89 -7.68 -5.38
CA GLU A 117 17.84 -8.49 -6.15
C GLU A 117 17.46 -8.39 -7.63
N PRO A 118 18.40 -8.54 -8.57
CA PRO A 118 18.06 -8.63 -9.98
C PRO A 118 17.02 -9.73 -10.21
N LEU A 119 15.98 -9.45 -11.01
CA LEU A 119 14.93 -10.42 -11.36
C LEU A 119 15.41 -11.31 -12.51
N GLU A 120 16.37 -12.18 -12.22
CA GLU A 120 16.99 -13.11 -13.19
C GLU A 120 16.67 -14.57 -12.84
N ARG A 121 16.89 -15.47 -13.81
CA ARG A 121 16.82 -16.92 -13.52
C ARG A 121 17.81 -17.29 -12.44
N GLY A 122 17.34 -17.93 -11.35
CA GLY A 122 18.14 -18.30 -10.21
C GLY A 122 18.18 -17.27 -9.08
N SER A 123 17.57 -16.09 -9.25
CA SER A 123 17.33 -15.18 -8.13
C SER A 123 16.28 -15.77 -7.16
N GLY A 124 16.35 -15.37 -5.91
CA GLY A 124 15.38 -15.82 -4.90
C GLY A 124 13.97 -15.25 -5.08
N VAL A 125 13.80 -14.26 -5.97
CA VAL A 125 12.51 -13.61 -6.30
C VAL A 125 12.25 -13.77 -7.79
N LEU A 126 11.13 -14.39 -8.12
CA LEU A 126 10.74 -14.61 -9.51
C LEU A 126 9.68 -13.57 -9.90
N PRO A 127 9.80 -12.91 -11.06
CA PRO A 127 8.76 -12.02 -11.55
C PRO A 127 7.55 -12.86 -11.99
N HIS A 128 6.34 -12.40 -11.62
CA HIS A 128 5.09 -13.02 -12.04
C HIS A 128 4.72 -12.60 -13.46
N GLU A 129 4.90 -11.31 -13.77
CA GLU A 129 4.49 -10.71 -15.04
C GLU A 129 5.40 -9.57 -15.46
N ARG A 130 5.22 -9.10 -16.70
CA ARG A 130 5.84 -7.85 -17.16
C ARG A 130 4.93 -6.67 -16.80
N THR A 131 5.45 -5.76 -16.00
CA THR A 131 4.73 -4.53 -15.64
C THR A 131 4.63 -3.57 -16.82
N LEU A 132 3.49 -2.89 -16.95
CA LEU A 132 3.30 -1.82 -17.91
C LEU A 132 4.14 -0.59 -17.54
N ALA A 133 4.65 0.11 -18.56
CA ALA A 133 5.56 1.24 -18.35
C ALA A 133 4.89 2.41 -17.62
N ALA A 134 3.67 2.78 -18.01
CA ALA A 134 2.98 3.94 -17.45
C ALA A 134 2.63 3.78 -15.94
N PRO A 135 2.00 2.68 -15.48
CA PRO A 135 1.78 2.45 -14.05
C PRO A 135 3.08 2.40 -13.25
N LYS A 136 4.14 1.81 -13.80
CA LYS A 136 5.44 1.77 -13.13
C LYS A 136 6.03 3.17 -12.94
N GLU A 137 5.96 4.02 -13.96
CA GLU A 137 6.44 5.40 -13.89
C GLU A 137 5.63 6.22 -12.88
N ASP A 138 4.31 6.08 -12.88
CA ASP A 138 3.43 6.74 -11.92
C ASP A 138 3.80 6.38 -10.47
N ARG A 139 3.94 5.09 -10.16
CA ARG A 139 4.36 4.62 -8.83
C ARG A 139 5.76 5.08 -8.46
N TYR A 140 6.68 5.11 -9.40
CA TYR A 140 8.05 5.62 -9.19
C TYR A 140 8.06 7.11 -8.84
N ARG A 141 7.30 7.93 -9.57
CA ARG A 141 7.19 9.37 -9.28
C ARG A 141 6.56 9.62 -7.91
N LEU A 142 5.51 8.88 -7.57
CA LEU A 142 4.87 8.97 -6.25
C LEU A 142 5.85 8.58 -5.13
N LEU A 143 6.55 7.44 -5.27
CA LEU A 143 7.55 6.99 -4.31
C LEU A 143 8.69 8.02 -4.15
N ARG A 144 9.17 8.57 -5.26
CA ARG A 144 10.22 9.60 -5.26
C ARG A 144 9.78 10.88 -4.55
N ALA A 145 8.54 11.30 -4.74
CA ALA A 145 8.01 12.52 -4.11
C ALA A 145 7.73 12.34 -2.61
N THR A 146 7.20 11.19 -2.21
CA THR A 146 6.72 10.94 -0.84
C THR A 146 7.77 10.26 0.05
N GLY A 147 8.70 9.50 -0.53
CA GLY A 147 9.65 8.67 0.22
C GLY A 147 9.01 7.47 0.92
N VAL A 148 7.74 7.15 0.60
CA VAL A 148 7.02 6.01 1.19
C VAL A 148 6.41 5.13 0.10
N ASN A 149 6.34 3.83 0.37
CA ASN A 149 5.63 2.89 -0.48
C ASN A 149 4.18 2.79 -0.01
N THR A 150 3.24 3.30 -0.81
CA THR A 150 1.80 3.30 -0.52
C THR A 150 1.10 2.05 -1.05
N SER A 151 1.68 1.38 -2.05
CA SER A 151 1.14 0.19 -2.70
C SER A 151 2.17 -0.94 -2.65
N PRO A 152 2.19 -1.76 -1.60
CA PRO A 152 3.15 -2.85 -1.47
C PRO A 152 2.92 -3.91 -2.54
N VAL A 153 4.02 -4.54 -2.99
CA VAL A 153 3.97 -5.67 -3.93
C VAL A 153 3.57 -6.93 -3.18
N ILE A 154 2.68 -7.72 -3.77
CA ILE A 154 2.29 -9.03 -3.22
C ILE A 154 3.30 -10.07 -3.73
N GLY A 155 3.89 -10.81 -2.80
CA GLY A 155 4.72 -11.97 -3.09
C GLY A 155 4.03 -13.24 -2.63
N LEU A 156 4.07 -14.28 -3.46
CA LEU A 156 3.66 -15.61 -3.08
C LEU A 156 4.89 -16.46 -2.76
N TYR A 157 4.77 -17.35 -1.80
CA TYR A 157 5.83 -18.27 -1.42
C TYR A 157 5.26 -19.64 -1.08
N ASP A 158 6.05 -20.67 -1.35
CA ASP A 158 5.71 -22.03 -0.94
C ASP A 158 6.02 -22.23 0.54
N ASP A 159 5.08 -22.82 1.27
CA ASP A 159 5.25 -23.25 2.66
C ASP A 159 4.77 -24.70 2.86
N PRO A 160 5.46 -25.69 2.25
CA PRO A 160 5.05 -27.08 2.31
C PRO A 160 5.07 -27.64 3.72
N SER A 161 5.77 -27.01 4.65
CA SER A 161 5.83 -27.39 6.06
C SER A 161 4.78 -26.71 6.93
N GLY A 162 4.03 -25.75 6.41
CA GLY A 162 3.03 -24.96 7.15
C GLY A 162 3.61 -24.07 8.27
N ARG A 163 4.92 -23.85 8.27
CA ARG A 163 5.61 -23.11 9.36
C ARG A 163 5.21 -21.65 9.41
N ALA A 164 4.98 -21.01 8.25
CA ALA A 164 4.53 -19.63 8.21
C ALA A 164 3.16 -19.49 8.87
N GLY A 165 2.23 -20.42 8.61
CA GLY A 165 0.91 -20.44 9.25
C GLY A 165 0.95 -20.68 10.76
N THR A 166 2.04 -21.22 11.29
CA THR A 166 2.23 -21.38 12.74
C THR A 166 2.78 -20.12 13.40
N ILE A 167 3.41 -19.25 12.63
CA ILE A 167 4.01 -17.98 13.11
C ILE A 167 3.00 -16.83 12.97
N LEU A 168 2.14 -16.89 11.95
CA LEU A 168 1.09 -15.91 11.62
C LEU A 168 -0.21 -16.24 12.31
#